data_2afb6cd7bced7408abca8ff67af62c36
#
_entry.id   2afb6cd7bced7408abca8ff67af62c36
#
_cell.length_a   1.000
_cell.length_b   1.000
_cell.length_c   1.000
_cell.angle_alpha   90.00
_cell.angle_beta   90.00
_cell.angle_gamma   90.00
#
_symmetry.space_group_name_H-M   'P 1'
#
loop_
_entity.id
_entity.type
_entity.pdbx_description
1 polymer ?
#
loop_
_entity_poly.entity_id
_entity_poly.type
_entity_poly.pdbx_seq_one_letter_code
_entity_poly.pdbx_strand_id
1 'polypeptide(L)'
;MSPQENSYYCGSAAVQAALRNENKDYNQSQIAGWLGTTSHAGTGWSDETRTSPVAKVMNAHSKFSYTAYPTPYGHGGHSAHIDALVIRTVDDINQNKPLLSNIWKKAGLDFNAMPKKEDIFHWIEIYGYMEYGRAIHFADPAGKSAYVRWGKWADPYSYTGASKLSELHAGRGYIA
;
A
#
# COMPACT_ATOMS: atom_id res chain seq x y z
N MET A 1 -9.33 -5.32 7.15
CA MET A 1 -9.07 -3.90 6.81
C MET A 1 -10.25 -3.05 7.27
N SER A 2 -10.00 -1.99 8.04
CA SER A 2 -11.02 -0.95 8.28
C SER A 2 -10.99 0.05 7.13
N PRO A 3 -12.14 0.54 6.64
CA PRO A 3 -12.16 1.62 5.67
C PRO A 3 -11.44 2.86 6.21
N GLN A 4 -10.78 3.63 5.33
CA GLN A 4 -10.17 4.89 5.74
C GLN A 4 -11.22 5.88 6.25
N GLU A 5 -10.91 6.53 7.36
CA GLU A 5 -11.80 7.44 8.09
C GLU A 5 -11.73 8.88 7.59
N ASN A 6 -10.95 9.14 6.54
CA ASN A 6 -10.79 10.44 5.91
C ASN A 6 -10.35 10.26 4.45
N SER A 7 -10.56 11.24 3.59
CA SER A 7 -10.22 11.17 2.16
C SER A 7 -8.72 11.00 1.88
N TYR A 8 -7.86 11.34 2.85
CA TYR A 8 -6.39 11.29 2.74
C TYR A 8 -5.72 10.30 3.71
N TYR A 9 -6.48 9.40 4.36
CA TYR A 9 -5.98 8.46 5.36
C TYR A 9 -5.63 7.06 4.80
N CYS A 10 -5.47 6.89 3.48
CA CYS A 10 -5.14 5.58 2.92
C CYS A 10 -3.87 4.97 3.54
N GLY A 11 -2.80 5.75 3.71
CA GLY A 11 -1.57 5.28 4.38
C GLY A 11 -1.79 4.91 5.84
N SER A 12 -2.52 5.73 6.58
CA SER A 12 -2.83 5.46 7.99
C SER A 12 -3.67 4.20 8.17
N ALA A 13 -4.65 3.98 7.29
CA ALA A 13 -5.50 2.79 7.32
C ALA A 13 -4.74 1.51 6.90
N ALA A 14 -3.85 1.61 5.91
CA ALA A 14 -3.00 0.49 5.51
C ALA A 14 -2.03 0.08 6.64
N VAL A 15 -1.37 1.06 7.29
CA VAL A 15 -0.51 0.81 8.46
C VAL A 15 -1.31 0.24 9.63
N GLN A 16 -2.53 0.75 9.88
CA GLN A 16 -3.42 0.21 10.91
C GLN A 16 -3.71 -1.28 10.69
N ALA A 17 -4.02 -1.66 9.44
CA ALA A 17 -4.32 -3.05 9.11
C ALA A 17 -3.10 -3.95 9.36
N ALA A 18 -1.92 -3.53 8.90
CA ALA A 18 -0.69 -4.28 9.12
C ALA A 18 -0.36 -4.47 10.62
N LEU A 19 -0.52 -3.42 11.44
CA LEU A 19 -0.27 -3.51 12.88
C LEU A 19 -1.32 -4.35 13.61
N ARG A 20 -2.57 -4.36 13.15
CA ARG A 20 -3.62 -5.24 13.70
C ARG A 20 -3.33 -6.73 13.51
N ASN A 21 -2.61 -7.12 12.46
CA ASN A 21 -2.14 -8.51 12.31
C ASN A 21 -1.18 -8.94 13.44
N GLU A 22 -0.63 -7.97 14.17
CA GLU A 22 0.20 -8.18 15.36
C GLU A 22 -0.55 -7.92 16.68
N ASN A 23 -1.89 -7.84 16.65
CA ASN A 23 -2.76 -7.48 17.79
C ASN A 23 -2.49 -6.09 18.38
N LYS A 24 -2.03 -5.14 17.55
CA LYS A 24 -1.79 -3.74 17.93
C LYS A 24 -2.91 -2.88 17.38
N ASP A 25 -3.75 -2.35 18.26
CA ASP A 25 -4.94 -1.60 17.87
C ASP A 25 -4.76 -0.09 18.10
N TYR A 26 -4.09 0.56 17.16
CA TYR A 26 -3.99 2.01 17.09
C TYR A 26 -5.08 2.56 16.16
N ASN A 27 -5.61 3.76 16.47
CA ASN A 27 -6.57 4.40 15.56
C ASN A 27 -5.87 5.11 14.40
N GLN A 28 -6.61 5.35 13.31
CA GLN A 28 -6.05 5.95 12.09
C GLN A 28 -5.53 7.38 12.32
N SER A 29 -6.15 8.15 13.22
CA SER A 29 -5.70 9.51 13.55
C SER A 29 -4.36 9.53 14.27
N GLN A 30 -4.12 8.60 15.21
CA GLN A 30 -2.80 8.44 15.85
C GLN A 30 -1.72 8.11 14.81
N ILE A 31 -2.00 7.13 13.96
CA ILE A 31 -1.08 6.70 12.90
C ILE A 31 -0.83 7.85 11.92
N ALA A 32 -1.87 8.62 11.56
CA ALA A 32 -1.72 9.79 10.70
C ALA A 32 -0.76 10.83 11.30
N GLY A 33 -0.83 11.04 12.62
CA GLY A 33 0.12 11.90 13.33
C GLY A 33 1.55 11.40 13.23
N TRP A 34 1.79 10.11 13.43
CA TRP A 34 3.13 9.51 13.31
C TRP A 34 3.70 9.56 11.89
N LEU A 35 2.83 9.39 10.89
CA LEU A 35 3.19 9.43 9.47
C LEU A 35 3.40 10.86 8.92
N GLY A 36 3.02 11.89 9.69
CA GLY A 36 2.96 13.26 9.17
C GLY A 36 1.93 13.43 8.05
N THR A 37 0.86 12.64 8.07
CA THR A 37 -0.21 12.69 7.07
C THR A 37 -0.97 14.01 7.15
N THR A 38 -1.15 14.68 6.01
CA THR A 38 -1.87 15.95 5.92
C THR A 38 -3.03 15.89 4.94
N SER A 39 -4.00 16.79 5.07
CA SER A 39 -5.12 16.91 4.13
C SER A 39 -4.69 17.35 2.72
N HIS A 40 -3.53 17.99 2.61
CA HIS A 40 -3.00 18.47 1.33
C HIS A 40 -2.21 17.38 0.58
N ALA A 41 -1.38 16.62 1.28
CA ALA A 41 -0.43 15.68 0.66
C ALA A 41 -0.74 14.20 0.93
N GLY A 42 -1.67 13.90 1.86
CA GLY A 42 -1.89 12.55 2.34
C GLY A 42 -0.65 11.99 3.07
N THR A 43 -0.43 10.69 2.98
CA THR A 43 0.78 10.01 3.48
C THR A 43 1.82 9.95 2.35
N GLY A 44 2.96 10.60 2.54
CA GLY A 44 4.04 10.62 1.56
C GLY A 44 4.66 9.24 1.32
N TRP A 45 5.23 9.03 0.13
CA TRP A 45 6.08 7.89 -0.18
C TRP A 45 7.46 8.03 0.51
N SER A 46 8.04 9.21 0.41
CA SER A 46 9.30 9.56 1.08
C SER A 46 9.18 10.92 1.76
N ASP A 47 9.93 11.13 2.82
CA ASP A 47 10.08 12.42 3.48
C ASP A 47 11.27 13.23 2.88
N GLU A 48 11.55 14.40 3.44
CA GLU A 48 12.64 15.28 3.00
C GLU A 48 14.02 14.61 3.13
N THR A 49 14.16 13.61 3.99
CA THR A 49 15.40 12.83 4.17
C THR A 49 15.49 11.64 3.21
N ARG A 50 14.56 11.52 2.27
CA ARG A 50 14.41 10.41 1.29
C ARG A 50 14.16 9.05 1.94
N THR A 51 13.68 9.04 3.17
CA THR A 51 13.22 7.83 3.85
C THR A 51 11.70 7.76 3.84
N SER A 52 11.14 6.55 3.85
CA SER A 52 9.70 6.39 3.91
C SER A 52 9.18 6.63 5.33
N PRO A 53 8.22 7.55 5.54
CA PRO A 53 7.56 7.70 6.83
C PRO A 53 6.85 6.41 7.26
N VAL A 54 6.31 5.65 6.31
CA VAL A 54 5.66 4.36 6.59
C VAL A 54 6.67 3.34 7.12
N ALA A 55 7.86 3.20 6.50
CA ALA A 55 8.88 2.31 7.02
C ALA A 55 9.35 2.71 8.43
N LYS A 56 9.50 4.02 8.70
CA LYS A 56 9.85 4.51 10.04
C LYS A 56 8.79 4.12 11.09
N VAL A 57 7.53 4.35 10.80
CA VAL A 57 6.43 4.04 11.72
C VAL A 57 6.31 2.53 11.92
N MET A 58 6.42 1.73 10.86
CA MET A 58 6.39 0.28 10.98
C MET A 58 7.56 -0.23 11.83
N ASN A 59 8.78 0.27 11.63
CA ASN A 59 9.94 -0.11 12.44
C ASN A 59 9.83 0.31 13.92
N ALA A 60 9.10 1.38 14.22
CA ALA A 60 8.89 1.82 15.59
C ALA A 60 7.78 1.03 16.32
N HIS A 61 6.82 0.48 15.59
CA HIS A 61 5.60 -0.08 16.17
C HIS A 61 5.35 -1.56 15.84
N SER A 62 6.00 -2.13 14.81
CA SER A 62 5.92 -3.55 14.46
C SER A 62 6.98 -4.37 15.21
N LYS A 63 6.80 -5.68 15.27
CA LYS A 63 7.84 -6.65 15.67
C LYS A 63 8.79 -6.99 14.53
N PHE A 64 8.44 -6.65 13.31
CA PHE A 64 9.22 -6.89 12.10
C PHE A 64 10.03 -5.65 11.71
N SER A 65 11.11 -5.87 10.97
CA SER A 65 11.86 -4.78 10.32
C SER A 65 11.33 -4.54 8.92
N TYR A 66 11.19 -3.28 8.55
CA TYR A 66 10.66 -2.85 7.27
C TYR A 66 11.64 -1.95 6.52
N THR A 67 11.79 -2.19 5.23
CA THR A 67 12.63 -1.40 4.33
C THR A 67 11.81 -0.92 3.13
N ALA A 68 12.06 0.30 2.68
CA ALA A 68 11.44 0.83 1.47
C ALA A 68 12.17 0.31 0.22
N TYR A 69 11.40 -0.21 -0.72
CA TYR A 69 11.86 -0.69 -2.02
C TYR A 69 11.27 0.19 -3.14
N PRO A 70 11.99 1.24 -3.55
CA PRO A 70 11.52 2.12 -4.60
C PRO A 70 11.57 1.44 -5.96
N THR A 71 10.56 1.72 -6.79
CA THR A 71 10.54 1.37 -8.20
C THR A 71 10.70 2.64 -9.01
N PRO A 72 11.79 2.81 -9.77
CA PRO A 72 12.02 4.00 -10.56
C PRO A 72 10.89 4.27 -11.56
N TYR A 73 10.68 5.52 -11.90
CA TYR A 73 9.68 5.92 -12.90
C TYR A 73 9.94 5.21 -14.24
N GLY A 74 8.90 4.65 -14.83
CA GLY A 74 8.98 3.87 -16.07
C GLY A 74 9.48 2.43 -15.94
N HIS A 75 9.94 2.01 -14.76
CA HIS A 75 10.55 0.68 -14.56
C HIS A 75 9.61 -0.37 -13.93
N GLY A 76 8.38 -0.02 -13.60
CA GLY A 76 7.45 -0.95 -12.93
C GLY A 76 7.19 -2.26 -13.69
N GLY A 77 7.17 -2.21 -15.01
CA GLY A 77 6.99 -3.40 -15.87
C GLY A 77 8.24 -4.23 -16.12
N HIS A 78 9.41 -3.85 -15.59
CA HIS A 78 10.65 -4.61 -15.79
C HIS A 78 10.65 -5.89 -14.94
N SER A 79 11.09 -7.01 -15.53
CA SER A 79 11.09 -8.32 -14.86
C SER A 79 11.80 -8.30 -13.50
N ALA A 80 12.92 -7.61 -13.38
CA ALA A 80 13.67 -7.51 -12.13
C ALA A 80 12.84 -6.90 -10.98
N HIS A 81 11.97 -5.92 -11.24
CA HIS A 81 11.09 -5.34 -10.22
C HIS A 81 9.90 -6.25 -9.91
N ILE A 82 9.37 -6.95 -10.94
CA ILE A 82 8.31 -7.94 -10.76
C ILE A 82 8.82 -9.10 -9.91
N ASP A 83 9.98 -9.67 -10.26
CA ASP A 83 10.58 -10.80 -9.54
C ASP A 83 10.91 -10.42 -8.09
N ALA A 84 11.45 -9.22 -7.88
CA ALA A 84 11.75 -8.72 -6.54
C ALA A 84 10.47 -8.56 -5.69
N LEU A 85 9.38 -8.07 -6.26
CA LEU A 85 8.09 -7.96 -5.57
C LEU A 85 7.55 -9.35 -5.23
N VAL A 86 7.58 -10.30 -6.18
CA VAL A 86 7.13 -11.69 -5.97
C VAL A 86 7.90 -12.35 -4.84
N ILE A 87 9.23 -12.33 -4.91
CA ILE A 87 10.09 -12.97 -3.89
C ILE A 87 9.78 -12.41 -2.51
N ARG A 88 9.76 -11.07 -2.35
CA ARG A 88 9.49 -10.45 -1.05
C ARG A 88 8.07 -10.70 -0.55
N THR A 89 7.09 -10.70 -1.45
CA THR A 89 5.71 -11.02 -1.06
C THR A 89 5.64 -12.44 -0.50
N VAL A 90 6.24 -13.42 -1.17
CA VAL A 90 6.25 -14.81 -0.70
C VAL A 90 7.00 -14.94 0.64
N ASP A 91 8.19 -14.37 0.73
CA ASP A 91 9.04 -14.48 1.91
C ASP A 91 8.40 -13.83 3.15
N ASP A 92 7.88 -12.62 3.01
CA ASP A 92 7.30 -11.86 4.12
C ASP A 92 5.94 -12.44 4.56
N ILE A 93 5.06 -12.77 3.62
CA ILE A 93 3.75 -13.34 3.95
C ILE A 93 3.88 -14.71 4.62
N ASN A 94 4.84 -15.54 4.22
CA ASN A 94 5.12 -16.81 4.89
C ASN A 94 5.58 -16.63 6.35
N GLN A 95 6.07 -15.45 6.71
CA GLN A 95 6.42 -15.06 8.08
C GLN A 95 5.28 -14.32 8.80
N ASN A 96 4.08 -14.23 8.21
CA ASN A 96 2.96 -13.41 8.67
C ASN A 96 3.29 -11.91 8.74
N LYS A 97 4.19 -11.44 7.91
CA LYS A 97 4.59 -10.04 7.76
C LYS A 97 3.90 -9.45 6.53
N PRO A 98 2.89 -8.59 6.69
CA PRO A 98 2.26 -7.91 5.56
C PRO A 98 3.19 -6.86 4.96
N LEU A 99 3.02 -6.58 3.66
CA LEU A 99 3.72 -5.50 2.99
C LEU A 99 2.78 -4.30 2.83
N LEU A 100 3.35 -3.11 2.73
CA LEU A 100 2.61 -1.88 2.47
C LEU A 100 3.00 -1.32 1.10
N SER A 101 2.04 -1.20 0.21
CA SER A 101 2.25 -0.85 -1.18
C SER A 101 1.75 0.56 -1.46
N ASN A 102 2.63 1.43 -1.96
CA ASN A 102 2.27 2.74 -2.48
C ASN A 102 2.18 2.68 -4.00
N ILE A 103 1.00 2.90 -4.53
CA ILE A 103 0.72 2.83 -5.96
C ILE A 103 0.49 4.21 -6.55
N TRP A 104 0.84 4.35 -7.81
CA TRP A 104 0.45 5.44 -8.69
C TRP A 104 -0.38 4.87 -9.85
N LYS A 105 -1.69 4.87 -9.69
CA LYS A 105 -2.62 4.52 -10.76
C LYS A 105 -2.76 5.71 -11.69
N LYS A 106 -2.14 5.66 -12.86
CA LYS A 106 -2.22 6.69 -13.90
C LYS A 106 -3.58 6.71 -14.58
N ALA A 107 -3.95 7.86 -15.11
CA ALA A 107 -5.10 7.99 -16.00
C ALA A 107 -5.01 6.96 -17.14
N GLY A 108 -6.14 6.37 -17.48
CA GLY A 108 -6.25 5.29 -18.48
C GLY A 108 -6.11 3.88 -17.91
N LEU A 109 -5.49 3.70 -16.74
CA LEU A 109 -5.37 2.38 -16.11
C LEU A 109 -6.60 2.05 -15.27
N ASP A 110 -6.93 0.76 -15.21
CA ASP A 110 -7.98 0.22 -14.34
C ASP A 110 -7.34 -0.43 -13.10
N PHE A 111 -7.84 -0.07 -11.91
CA PHE A 111 -7.47 -0.71 -10.65
C PHE A 111 -8.56 -0.47 -9.60
N ASN A 112 -9.12 -1.54 -9.06
CA ASN A 112 -10.07 -1.59 -7.94
C ASN A 112 -11.11 -0.44 -7.93
N ALA A 113 -11.82 -0.26 -9.02
CA ALA A 113 -12.85 0.77 -9.22
C ALA A 113 -12.37 2.24 -9.10
N MET A 114 -11.06 2.48 -9.08
CA MET A 114 -10.51 3.84 -9.09
C MET A 114 -10.91 4.59 -10.37
N PRO A 115 -11.18 5.90 -10.30
CA PRO A 115 -11.58 6.70 -11.46
C PRO A 115 -10.59 6.57 -12.62
N LYS A 116 -11.09 6.13 -13.79
CA LYS A 116 -10.25 5.81 -14.95
C LYS A 116 -9.47 7.00 -15.51
N LYS A 117 -10.08 8.21 -15.44
CA LYS A 117 -9.53 9.43 -16.05
C LYS A 117 -8.58 10.22 -15.14
N GLU A 118 -8.22 9.69 -13.98
CA GLU A 118 -7.47 10.43 -12.96
C GLU A 118 -6.21 9.68 -12.56
N ASP A 119 -5.18 10.43 -12.22
CA ASP A 119 -4.02 9.93 -11.51
C ASP A 119 -4.37 9.81 -10.02
N ILE A 120 -4.16 8.62 -9.46
CA ILE A 120 -4.45 8.32 -8.05
C ILE A 120 -3.18 7.82 -7.38
N PHE A 121 -2.75 8.51 -6.34
CA PHE A 121 -1.74 8.01 -5.40
C PHE A 121 -2.46 7.36 -4.23
N HIS A 122 -2.10 6.12 -3.91
CA HIS A 122 -2.83 5.36 -2.92
C HIS A 122 -1.95 4.36 -2.18
N TRP A 123 -2.28 4.09 -0.92
CA TRP A 123 -1.67 3.05 -0.11
C TRP A 123 -2.64 1.88 0.07
N ILE A 124 -2.13 0.67 -0.11
CA ILE A 124 -2.82 -0.59 0.13
C ILE A 124 -1.93 -1.51 0.97
N GLU A 125 -2.54 -2.48 1.64
CA GLU A 125 -1.83 -3.55 2.33
C GLU A 125 -1.79 -4.79 1.43
N ILE A 126 -0.64 -5.44 1.30
CA ILE A 126 -0.50 -6.77 0.73
C ILE A 126 -0.51 -7.76 1.89
N TYR A 127 -1.49 -8.67 1.91
CA TYR A 127 -1.70 -9.61 3.01
C TYR A 127 -1.64 -11.08 2.60
N GLY A 128 -1.46 -11.37 1.32
CA GLY A 128 -1.45 -12.73 0.82
C GLY A 128 -1.01 -12.85 -0.63
N TYR A 129 -0.88 -14.08 -1.08
CA TYR A 129 -0.55 -14.39 -2.47
C TYR A 129 -1.14 -15.73 -2.91
N MET A 130 -1.23 -15.95 -4.22
CA MET A 130 -1.50 -17.23 -4.90
C MET A 130 -0.45 -17.45 -6.00
N GLU A 131 -0.43 -18.66 -6.57
CA GLU A 131 0.38 -18.99 -7.75
C GLU A 131 1.87 -18.64 -7.55
N TYR A 132 2.42 -18.98 -6.37
CA TYR A 132 3.82 -18.69 -6.02
C TYR A 132 4.17 -17.19 -6.09
N GLY A 133 3.23 -16.32 -5.73
CA GLY A 133 3.39 -14.87 -5.70
C GLY A 133 3.03 -14.16 -7.01
N ARG A 134 2.59 -14.87 -8.05
CA ARG A 134 2.17 -14.26 -9.32
C ARG A 134 0.85 -13.52 -9.21
N ALA A 135 -0.05 -13.96 -8.33
CA ALA A 135 -1.25 -13.25 -7.94
C ALA A 135 -1.11 -12.78 -6.49
N ILE A 136 -1.28 -11.48 -6.26
CA ILE A 136 -1.07 -10.80 -4.98
C ILE A 136 -2.40 -10.35 -4.44
N HIS A 137 -2.73 -10.80 -3.22
CA HIS A 137 -3.91 -10.36 -2.50
C HIS A 137 -3.62 -9.07 -1.76
N PHE A 138 -4.51 -8.12 -1.89
CA PHE A 138 -4.39 -6.83 -1.22
C PHE A 138 -5.70 -6.42 -0.53
N ALA A 139 -5.53 -5.63 0.53
CA ALA A 139 -6.61 -4.94 1.21
C ALA A 139 -6.54 -3.45 0.89
N ASP A 140 -7.65 -2.90 0.44
CA ASP A 140 -7.78 -1.51 0.00
C ASP A 140 -8.60 -0.70 1.00
N PRO A 141 -8.00 0.29 1.69
CA PRO A 141 -8.70 1.13 2.64
C PRO A 141 -9.75 2.05 2.02
N ALA A 142 -9.74 2.25 0.70
CA ALA A 142 -10.81 2.95 0.01
C ALA A 142 -12.09 2.12 -0.01
N GLY A 143 -11.98 0.79 0.02
CA GLY A 143 -13.13 -0.12 -0.05
C GLY A 143 -14.16 0.15 1.03
N LYS A 144 -15.39 0.48 0.60
CA LYS A 144 -16.53 0.86 1.46
C LYS A 144 -16.33 2.12 2.31
N SER A 145 -15.28 2.91 2.08
CA SER A 145 -15.12 4.19 2.76
C SER A 145 -16.13 5.22 2.25
N ALA A 146 -16.86 5.86 3.18
CA ALA A 146 -17.76 6.97 2.88
C ALA A 146 -17.01 8.25 2.48
N TYR A 147 -15.73 8.34 2.79
CA TYR A 147 -14.90 9.51 2.52
C TYR A 147 -14.16 9.44 1.18
N VAL A 148 -14.24 8.31 0.48
CA VAL A 148 -13.61 8.11 -0.82
C VAL A 148 -14.67 8.03 -1.90
N ARG A 149 -14.60 8.90 -2.90
CA ARG A 149 -15.60 9.04 -3.96
C ARG A 149 -15.93 7.72 -4.68
N TRP A 150 -14.93 6.85 -4.89
CA TRP A 150 -15.13 5.53 -5.52
C TRP A 150 -15.26 4.39 -4.50
N GLY A 151 -15.18 4.69 -3.20
CA GLY A 151 -15.12 3.69 -2.13
C GLY A 151 -16.31 2.71 -2.10
N LYS A 152 -17.50 3.17 -2.46
CA LYS A 152 -18.68 2.29 -2.50
C LYS A 152 -18.60 1.18 -3.56
N TRP A 153 -17.74 1.34 -4.57
CA TRP A 153 -17.54 0.36 -5.65
C TRP A 153 -16.22 -0.40 -5.50
N ALA A 154 -15.28 0.09 -4.70
CA ALA A 154 -14.01 -0.57 -4.46
C ALA A 154 -14.19 -1.77 -3.53
N ASP A 155 -13.57 -2.90 -3.89
CA ASP A 155 -13.52 -4.07 -3.04
C ASP A 155 -12.50 -3.84 -1.93
N PRO A 156 -12.87 -4.03 -0.64
CA PRO A 156 -11.94 -3.89 0.47
C PRO A 156 -10.87 -5.01 0.49
N TYR A 157 -11.16 -6.14 -0.15
CA TYR A 157 -10.23 -7.27 -0.32
C TYR A 157 -10.29 -7.75 -1.75
N SER A 158 -9.16 -7.73 -2.44
CA SER A 158 -9.08 -8.09 -3.84
C SER A 158 -7.72 -8.72 -4.16
N TYR A 159 -7.49 -9.04 -5.42
CA TYR A 159 -6.20 -9.51 -5.90
C TYR A 159 -5.86 -8.93 -7.27
N THR A 160 -4.58 -8.95 -7.62
CA THR A 160 -4.08 -8.53 -8.92
C THR A 160 -2.82 -9.31 -9.29
N GLY A 161 -2.48 -9.36 -10.58
CA GLY A 161 -1.21 -9.94 -10.99
C GLY A 161 -0.01 -9.12 -10.49
N ALA A 162 1.07 -9.79 -10.10
CA ALA A 162 2.31 -9.15 -9.63
C ALA A 162 2.87 -8.16 -10.67
N SER A 163 2.80 -8.50 -11.97
CA SER A 163 3.19 -7.61 -13.07
C SER A 163 2.38 -6.31 -13.06
N LYS A 164 1.04 -6.41 -12.91
CA LYS A 164 0.17 -5.23 -12.85
C LYS A 164 0.46 -4.37 -11.62
N LEU A 165 0.65 -5.00 -10.46
CA LEU A 165 0.97 -4.26 -9.23
C LEU A 165 2.34 -3.59 -9.33
N SER A 166 3.35 -4.27 -9.87
CA SER A 166 4.67 -3.70 -10.11
C SER A 166 4.63 -2.50 -11.07
N GLU A 167 3.78 -2.55 -12.13
CA GLU A 167 3.55 -1.42 -13.01
C GLU A 167 3.01 -0.19 -12.25
N LEU A 168 2.09 -0.40 -11.32
CA LEU A 168 1.53 0.66 -10.48
C LEU A 168 2.54 1.24 -9.46
N HIS A 169 3.63 0.53 -9.19
CA HIS A 169 4.73 1.02 -8.34
C HIS A 169 5.64 2.04 -9.03
N ALA A 170 5.59 2.20 -10.36
CA ALA A 170 6.48 3.07 -11.11
C ALA A 170 6.50 4.52 -10.57
N GLY A 171 7.65 4.97 -10.06
CA GLY A 171 7.81 6.25 -9.34
C GLY A 171 7.37 6.21 -7.87
N ARG A 172 7.02 5.03 -7.36
CA ARG A 172 6.63 4.73 -5.97
C ARG A 172 7.35 3.44 -5.53
N GLY A 173 6.65 2.50 -4.93
CA GLY A 173 7.19 1.21 -4.51
C GLY A 173 6.42 0.59 -3.36
N TYR A 174 7.10 -0.20 -2.56
CA TYR A 174 6.50 -0.89 -1.43
C TYR A 174 7.46 -0.95 -0.23
N ILE A 175 6.90 -1.26 0.92
CA ILE A 175 7.58 -1.41 2.20
C ILE A 175 7.46 -2.89 2.58
N ALA A 176 8.60 -3.57 2.71
CA ALA A 176 8.70 -4.99 2.99
C ALA A 176 9.74 -5.28 4.08
#